data_baa45fd39b1818eb96951eac2715cbf7
#
_entry.id   baa45fd39b1818eb96951eac2715cbf7
#
_cell.length_a   1.000
_cell.length_b   1.000
_cell.length_c   1.000
_cell.angle_alpha   90.00
_cell.angle_beta   90.00
_cell.angle_gamma   90.00
#
_symmetry.space_group_name_H-M   'P 1'
#
loop_
_entity.id
_entity.type
_entity.pdbx_description
1 polymer ?
#
loop_
_entity_poly.entity_id
_entity_poly.type
_entity_poly.pdbx_seq_one_letter_code
_entity_poly.pdbx_strand_id
1 'polypeptide(L)'
;SSVSAGIRSSSAVSEVVRLTNSARGQNGYAALVEDGALSEAAAVRAREIARSFSHTRPSGASFSSALSESGVTYLRAGENIASGQKSASEVVNAWMNSPGHRANILNSSYSRIGSASVNIDGTLYWVQLFAD
;
A
#
# COMPACT_ATOMS: atom_id res chain seq x y z
N SER A 1 12.53 19.25 0.01
CA SER A 1 12.16 18.21 0.65
C SER A 1 13.26 17.28 0.94
N SER A 2 13.48 17.26 2.03
CA SER A 2 14.35 16.36 2.48
C SER A 2 13.81 15.01 2.46
N VAL A 3 13.15 14.71 1.47
CA VAL A 3 12.71 13.37 1.31
C VAL A 3 13.86 12.47 1.50
N SER A 4 13.79 11.59 2.42
CA SER A 4 14.82 10.62 2.62
C SER A 4 15.00 9.89 1.32
N ALA A 5 16.22 9.47 1.07
CA ALA A 5 16.61 8.91 -0.19
C ALA A 5 15.61 7.88 -0.67
N GLY A 6 15.03 8.14 -1.82
CA GLY A 6 14.12 7.23 -2.47
C GLY A 6 12.68 7.25 -2.01
N ILE A 7 12.36 7.84 -0.87
CA ILE A 7 10.98 7.89 -0.40
C ILE A 7 10.22 8.97 -1.14
N ARG A 8 9.09 8.61 -1.70
CA ARG A 8 8.24 9.58 -2.41
C ARG A 8 7.59 10.53 -1.42
N SER A 9 7.27 11.71 -1.94
CA SER A 9 6.59 12.71 -1.12
C SER A 9 5.22 12.21 -0.73
N SER A 10 4.73 12.73 0.37
CA SER A 10 3.43 12.38 0.88
C SER A 10 2.31 12.75 -0.10
N SER A 11 2.55 13.69 -1.04
CA SER A 11 1.51 14.05 -2.00
C SER A 11 1.13 12.89 -2.92
N ALA A 12 2.10 12.11 -3.39
CA ALA A 12 1.81 10.94 -4.22
C ALA A 12 1.09 9.86 -3.42
N VAL A 13 1.54 9.63 -2.17
CA VAL A 13 0.94 8.64 -1.29
C VAL A 13 -0.48 9.06 -0.90
N SER A 14 -0.68 10.34 -0.59
CA SER A 14 -2.01 10.85 -0.28
C SER A 14 -2.97 10.69 -1.46
N GLU A 15 -2.47 10.85 -2.66
CA GLU A 15 -3.28 10.67 -3.86
C GLU A 15 -3.69 9.20 -4.03
N VAL A 16 -2.79 8.25 -3.72
CA VAL A 16 -3.14 6.83 -3.75
C VAL A 16 -4.31 6.56 -2.80
N VAL A 17 -4.25 7.10 -1.58
CA VAL A 17 -5.32 6.91 -0.60
C VAL A 17 -6.62 7.53 -1.11
N ARG A 18 -6.55 8.75 -1.64
CA ARG A 18 -7.73 9.44 -2.16
C ARG A 18 -8.38 8.65 -3.30
N LEU A 19 -7.58 8.18 -4.25
CA LEU A 19 -8.09 7.44 -5.40
C LEU A 19 -8.64 6.07 -4.99
N THR A 20 -8.01 5.42 -4.01
CA THR A 20 -8.50 4.16 -3.47
C THR A 20 -9.87 4.36 -2.83
N ASN A 21 -10.03 5.41 -2.04
CA ASN A 21 -11.31 5.72 -1.41
C ASN A 21 -12.37 6.16 -2.41
N SER A 22 -11.96 6.83 -3.49
CA SER A 22 -12.86 7.18 -4.58
C SER A 22 -13.42 5.91 -5.23
N ALA A 23 -12.55 4.93 -5.51
CA ALA A 23 -12.97 3.66 -6.09
C ALA A 23 -13.93 2.93 -5.14
N ARG A 24 -13.65 2.93 -3.83
CA ARG A 24 -14.53 2.31 -2.86
C ARG A 24 -15.90 2.97 -2.86
N GLY A 25 -15.93 4.30 -2.82
CA GLY A 25 -17.20 5.05 -2.82
C GLY A 25 -18.04 4.80 -4.07
N GLN A 26 -17.40 4.72 -5.22
CA GLN A 26 -18.08 4.44 -6.48
C GLN A 26 -18.69 3.04 -6.51
N ASN A 27 -18.20 2.13 -5.67
CA ASN A 27 -18.70 0.76 -5.57
C ASN A 27 -19.50 0.52 -4.31
N GLY A 28 -19.85 1.58 -3.56
CA GLY A 28 -20.73 1.47 -2.39
C GLY A 28 -20.04 1.10 -1.09
N TYR A 29 -18.71 1.21 -1.00
CA TYR A 29 -17.97 0.88 0.22
C TYR A 29 -17.54 2.14 0.96
N ALA A 30 -17.49 2.04 2.29
CA ALA A 30 -17.06 3.16 3.13
C ALA A 30 -15.58 3.46 2.91
N ALA A 31 -15.22 4.74 3.09
CA ALA A 31 -13.83 5.16 2.96
C ALA A 31 -12.98 4.52 4.06
N LEU A 32 -11.73 4.21 3.70
CA LEU A 32 -10.74 3.73 4.65
C LEU A 32 -10.11 4.93 5.36
N VAL A 33 -9.77 4.75 6.64
CA VAL A 33 -9.08 5.77 7.42
C VAL A 33 -7.58 5.52 7.32
N GLU A 34 -6.83 6.56 7.01
CA GLU A 34 -5.40 6.47 6.93
C GLU A 34 -4.81 6.27 8.32
N ASP A 35 -3.92 5.29 8.49
CA ASP A 35 -3.35 4.92 9.77
C ASP A 35 -1.84 5.04 9.71
N GLY A 36 -1.25 5.82 10.63
CA GLY A 36 0.19 6.09 10.61
C GLY A 36 1.04 4.85 10.80
N ALA A 37 0.63 3.94 11.65
CA ALA A 37 1.37 2.71 11.87
C ALA A 37 1.33 1.81 10.64
N LEU A 38 0.19 1.75 9.94
CA LEU A 38 0.10 1.04 8.67
C LEU A 38 0.98 1.71 7.61
N SER A 39 1.05 3.04 7.60
CA SER A 39 1.90 3.75 6.65
C SER A 39 3.38 3.45 6.91
N GLU A 40 3.77 3.33 8.18
CA GLU A 40 5.14 2.93 8.53
C GLU A 40 5.45 1.52 8.04
N ALA A 41 4.53 0.60 8.26
CA ALA A 41 4.69 -0.76 7.76
C ALA A 41 4.76 -0.79 6.23
N ALA A 42 3.95 0.03 5.56
CA ALA A 42 3.98 0.13 4.11
C ALA A 42 5.33 0.65 3.61
N ALA A 43 5.95 1.61 4.32
CA ALA A 43 7.27 2.11 3.95
C ALA A 43 8.34 1.02 4.05
N VAL A 44 8.28 0.20 5.10
CA VAL A 44 9.19 -0.95 5.25
C VAL A 44 8.98 -1.91 4.08
N ARG A 45 7.73 -2.25 3.77
CA ARG A 45 7.42 -3.17 2.70
C ARG A 45 7.84 -2.63 1.33
N ALA A 46 7.74 -1.32 1.10
CA ALA A 46 8.16 -0.73 -0.17
C ALA A 46 9.64 -0.98 -0.44
N ARG A 47 10.48 -0.86 0.58
CA ARG A 47 11.90 -1.16 0.44
C ARG A 47 12.14 -2.66 0.22
N GLU A 48 11.35 -3.49 0.89
CA GLU A 48 11.50 -4.95 0.77
C GLU A 48 11.12 -5.45 -0.62
N ILE A 49 10.02 -4.95 -1.19
CA ILE A 49 9.60 -5.41 -2.53
C ILE A 49 10.56 -4.94 -3.61
N ALA A 50 11.31 -3.88 -3.38
CA ALA A 50 12.36 -3.47 -4.31
C ALA A 50 13.49 -4.49 -4.35
N ARG A 51 13.71 -5.23 -3.26
CA ARG A 51 14.72 -6.30 -3.18
C ARG A 51 14.15 -7.65 -3.61
N SER A 52 12.89 -7.92 -3.26
CA SER A 52 12.24 -9.17 -3.57
C SER A 52 10.75 -8.91 -3.71
N PHE A 53 10.29 -8.89 -4.95
CA PHE A 53 8.91 -8.51 -5.27
C PHE A 53 7.97 -9.67 -4.95
N SER A 54 7.49 -9.71 -3.72
CA SER A 54 6.68 -10.80 -3.20
C SER A 54 5.91 -10.36 -1.96
N HIS A 55 4.79 -11.00 -1.70
CA HIS A 55 4.07 -10.83 -0.44
C HIS A 55 4.81 -11.51 0.72
N THR A 56 5.76 -12.39 0.43
CA THR A 56 6.65 -12.96 1.43
C THR A 56 7.86 -12.05 1.57
N ARG A 57 8.18 -11.69 2.80
CA ARG A 57 9.28 -10.77 3.10
C ARG A 57 10.63 -11.45 2.82
N PRO A 58 11.69 -10.67 2.61
CA PRO A 58 13.03 -11.24 2.42
C PRO A 58 13.45 -12.20 3.54
N SER A 59 12.92 -11.99 4.75
CA SER A 59 13.21 -12.88 5.89
C SER A 59 12.51 -14.23 5.80
N GLY A 60 11.55 -14.37 4.89
CA GLY A 60 10.71 -15.56 4.80
C GLY A 60 9.38 -15.42 5.52
N ALA A 61 9.18 -14.34 6.29
CA ALA A 61 7.93 -14.11 7.00
C ALA A 61 6.87 -13.53 6.04
N SER A 62 5.60 -13.64 6.42
CA SER A 62 4.52 -13.03 5.69
C SER A 62 4.60 -11.50 5.77
N PHE A 63 4.06 -10.80 4.76
CA PHE A 63 3.97 -9.34 4.78
C PHE A 63 3.32 -8.85 6.08
N SER A 64 2.36 -9.60 6.59
CA SER A 64 1.60 -9.18 7.77
C SER A 64 2.46 -9.03 9.02
N SER A 65 3.62 -9.68 9.07
CA SER A 65 4.53 -9.49 10.20
C SER A 65 5.05 -8.05 10.28
N ALA A 66 5.09 -7.33 9.15
CA ALA A 66 5.47 -5.92 9.15
C ALA A 66 4.43 -5.06 9.89
N LEU A 67 3.15 -5.43 9.78
CA LEU A 67 2.09 -4.74 10.51
C LEU A 67 2.28 -4.90 12.01
N SER A 68 2.52 -6.13 12.45
CA SER A 68 2.73 -6.41 13.87
C SER A 68 3.97 -5.69 14.40
N GLU A 69 5.04 -5.64 13.62
CA GLU A 69 6.27 -4.93 14.00
C GLU A 69 6.05 -3.43 14.16
N SER A 70 5.11 -2.87 13.40
CA SER A 70 4.77 -1.44 13.50
C SER A 70 3.70 -1.15 14.55
N GLY A 71 3.26 -2.16 15.28
CA GLY A 71 2.28 -1.98 16.34
C GLY A 71 0.83 -2.02 15.87
N VAL A 72 0.56 -2.47 14.66
CA VAL A 72 -0.81 -2.58 14.16
C VAL A 72 -1.44 -3.86 14.70
N THR A 73 -2.60 -3.70 15.35
CA THR A 73 -3.42 -4.83 15.79
C THR A 73 -4.51 -5.06 14.76
N TYR A 74 -4.68 -6.30 14.33
CA TYR A 74 -5.65 -6.62 13.29
C TYR A 74 -6.10 -8.07 13.39
N LEU A 75 -7.27 -8.37 12.86
CA LEU A 75 -7.73 -9.74 12.62
C LEU A 75 -7.58 -10.09 11.14
N ARG A 76 -7.79 -9.11 10.26
CA ARG A 76 -7.65 -9.29 8.81
C ARG A 76 -6.75 -8.20 8.24
N ALA A 77 -5.89 -8.61 7.32
CA ALA A 77 -4.98 -7.67 6.66
C ALA A 77 -4.81 -8.08 5.20
N GLY A 78 -4.48 -7.10 4.37
CA GLY A 78 -4.21 -7.33 2.97
C GLY A 78 -3.11 -6.43 2.46
N GLU A 79 -2.53 -6.81 1.33
CA GLU A 79 -1.45 -6.04 0.73
C GLU A 79 -1.63 -6.00 -0.78
N ASN A 80 -1.52 -4.80 -1.37
CA ASN A 80 -1.33 -4.64 -2.80
C ASN A 80 0.08 -4.09 -3.02
N ILE A 81 0.81 -4.68 -3.96
CA ILE A 81 2.15 -4.23 -4.34
C ILE A 81 2.21 -4.03 -5.84
N ALA A 82 3.08 -3.11 -6.26
CA ALA A 82 3.27 -2.83 -7.68
C ALA A 82 4.65 -2.23 -7.92
N SER A 83 5.14 -2.33 -9.16
CA SER A 83 6.39 -1.71 -9.55
C SER A 83 6.29 -1.19 -10.97
N GLY A 84 6.90 -0.04 -11.21
CA GLY A 84 7.02 0.54 -12.54
C GLY A 84 6.02 1.64 -12.86
N GLN A 85 4.90 1.71 -12.18
CA GLN A 85 3.93 2.77 -12.42
C GLN A 85 4.51 4.11 -11.99
N LYS A 86 4.22 5.16 -12.75
CA LYS A 86 4.89 6.45 -12.56
C LYS A 86 4.04 7.47 -11.80
N SER A 87 2.79 7.14 -11.49
CA SER A 87 1.90 8.04 -10.77
C SER A 87 0.93 7.27 -9.91
N ALA A 88 0.33 7.96 -8.95
CA ALA A 88 -0.71 7.40 -8.10
C ALA A 88 -1.90 6.92 -8.93
N SER A 89 -2.30 7.72 -9.92
CA SER A 89 -3.41 7.37 -10.80
C SER A 89 -3.12 6.08 -11.55
N GLU A 90 -1.91 5.95 -12.08
CA GLU A 90 -1.53 4.78 -12.85
C GLU A 90 -1.53 3.52 -12.00
N VAL A 91 -1.00 3.59 -10.77
CA VAL A 91 -0.90 2.41 -9.91
C VAL A 91 -2.26 1.97 -9.39
N VAL A 92 -3.12 2.92 -8.96
CA VAL A 92 -4.46 2.55 -8.48
C VAL A 92 -5.29 1.97 -9.62
N ASN A 93 -5.18 2.55 -10.81
CA ASN A 93 -5.87 2.03 -11.98
C ASN A 93 -5.40 0.61 -12.31
N ALA A 94 -4.10 0.34 -12.21
CA ALA A 94 -3.56 -1.01 -12.44
C ALA A 94 -4.11 -2.00 -11.41
N TRP A 95 -4.16 -1.62 -10.15
CA TRP A 95 -4.73 -2.47 -9.11
C TRP A 95 -6.21 -2.74 -9.35
N MET A 96 -6.97 -1.71 -9.72
CA MET A 96 -8.40 -1.87 -9.96
C MET A 96 -8.71 -2.73 -11.18
N ASN A 97 -7.77 -2.86 -12.11
CA ASN A 97 -7.93 -3.72 -13.28
C ASN A 97 -7.40 -5.13 -13.09
N SER A 98 -6.96 -5.47 -11.87
CA SER A 98 -6.46 -6.80 -11.55
C SER A 98 -7.37 -7.40 -10.50
N PRO A 99 -8.02 -8.56 -10.77
CA PRO A 99 -9.06 -9.09 -9.87
C PRO A 99 -8.62 -9.26 -8.42
N GLY A 100 -7.43 -9.78 -8.17
CA GLY A 100 -6.94 -9.98 -6.81
C GLY A 100 -6.68 -8.67 -6.08
N HIS A 101 -6.06 -7.71 -6.75
CA HIS A 101 -5.78 -6.40 -6.15
C HIS A 101 -7.07 -5.61 -5.94
N ARG A 102 -7.98 -5.68 -6.92
CA ARG A 102 -9.28 -5.03 -6.82
C ARG A 102 -10.06 -5.57 -5.62
N ALA A 103 -10.01 -6.87 -5.40
CA ALA A 103 -10.71 -7.50 -4.27
C ALA A 103 -10.23 -6.94 -2.93
N ASN A 104 -8.95 -6.64 -2.80
CA ASN A 104 -8.43 -5.99 -1.58
C ASN A 104 -9.00 -4.59 -1.42
N ILE A 105 -8.99 -3.80 -2.49
CA ILE A 105 -9.50 -2.43 -2.43
C ILE A 105 -10.98 -2.40 -2.07
N LEU A 106 -11.76 -3.34 -2.60
CA LEU A 106 -13.21 -3.38 -2.40
C LEU A 106 -13.65 -4.33 -1.28
N ASN A 107 -12.73 -4.67 -0.38
CA ASN A 107 -13.07 -5.55 0.74
C ASN A 107 -13.73 -4.75 1.87
N SER A 108 -14.97 -5.09 2.19
CA SER A 108 -15.73 -4.39 3.22
C SER A 108 -15.22 -4.63 4.64
N SER A 109 -14.38 -5.66 4.82
CA SER A 109 -13.82 -5.96 6.14
C SER A 109 -12.73 -5.00 6.55
N TYR A 110 -12.12 -4.29 5.59
CA TYR A 110 -11.04 -3.35 5.90
C TYR A 110 -11.62 -1.99 6.25
N SER A 111 -11.01 -1.34 7.25
CA SER A 111 -11.39 0.01 7.68
C SER A 111 -10.22 0.97 7.68
N ARG A 112 -8.98 0.48 7.58
CA ARG A 112 -7.76 1.30 7.66
C ARG A 112 -6.86 1.02 6.48
N ILE A 113 -6.07 2.03 6.10
CA ILE A 113 -5.11 1.91 5.01
C ILE A 113 -3.80 2.62 5.37
N GLY A 114 -2.70 2.03 4.95
CA GLY A 114 -1.41 2.70 4.92
C GLY A 114 -0.79 2.49 3.56
N SER A 115 -0.13 3.50 3.04
CA SER A 115 0.46 3.41 1.71
C SER A 115 1.85 4.04 1.70
N ALA A 116 2.71 3.54 0.82
CA ALA A 116 4.05 4.08 0.66
C ALA A 116 4.55 3.83 -0.75
N SER A 117 5.55 4.60 -1.13
CA SER A 117 6.20 4.45 -2.41
C SER A 117 7.68 4.78 -2.25
N VAL A 118 8.54 4.08 -2.98
CA VAL A 118 9.98 4.33 -2.98
C VAL A 118 10.50 4.26 -4.41
N ASN A 119 11.47 5.12 -4.71
CA ASN A 119 12.16 5.11 -5.99
C ASN A 119 13.54 4.51 -5.78
N ILE A 120 13.79 3.35 -6.39
CA ILE A 120 15.10 2.69 -6.33
C ILE A 120 15.61 2.56 -7.76
N ASP A 121 16.71 3.22 -8.04
CA ASP A 121 17.37 3.20 -9.36
C ASP A 121 16.41 3.54 -10.51
N GLY A 122 15.51 4.50 -10.27
CA GLY A 122 14.56 4.97 -11.27
C GLY A 122 13.27 4.19 -11.37
N THR A 123 13.13 3.10 -10.63
CA THR A 123 11.88 2.33 -10.60
C THR A 123 11.09 2.69 -9.36
N LEU A 124 9.81 3.02 -9.55
CA LEU A 124 8.90 3.30 -8.44
C LEU A 124 8.24 2.00 -7.99
N TYR A 125 8.31 1.76 -6.69
CA TYR A 125 7.65 0.63 -6.05
C TYR A 125 6.53 1.16 -5.16
N TRP A 126 5.38 0.51 -5.18
CA TRP A 126 4.18 0.97 -4.49
C TRP A 126 3.62 -0.11 -3.59
N VAL A 127 3.20 0.28 -2.40
CA VAL A 127 2.56 -0.63 -1.44
C VAL A 127 1.32 0.06 -0.87
N GLN A 128 0.23 -0.68 -0.77
CA GLN A 128 -0.86 -0.29 0.12
C GLN A 128 -1.19 -1.48 1.01
N LEU A 129 -1.33 -1.19 2.31
CA LEU A 129 -1.67 -2.17 3.31
C LEU A 129 -3.05 -1.85 3.87
N PHE A 130 -3.82 -2.89 4.08
CA PHE A 130 -5.18 -2.79 4.61
C PHE A 130 -5.30 -3.56 5.90
N ALA A 131 -6.12 -3.06 6.82
CA ALA A 131 -6.46 -3.77 8.05
C ALA A 131 -7.89 -3.44 8.47
N ASP A 132 -8.47 -4.32 9.26
CA ASP A 132 -9.82 -4.12 9.80
C ASP A 132 -9.85 -3.18 11.01
#